data_244adf1204f70c2dcb5504c0fff77391
#
_entry.id   244adf1204f70c2dcb5504c0fff77391
#
_cell.length_a   1.000
_cell.length_b   1.000
_cell.length_c   1.000
_cell.angle_alpha   90.00
_cell.angle_beta   90.00
_cell.angle_gamma   90.00
#
_symmetry.space_group_name_H-M   'P 1'
#
loop_
_entity.id
_entity.type
_entity.pdbx_description
1 polymer ?
#
loop_
_entity_poly.entity_id
_entity_poly.type
_entity_poly.pdbx_seq_one_letter_code
_entity_poly.pdbx_strand_id
1 'polypeptide(L)'
;MTSRKPLSRVALAGFIFGGGAVLWIIGQGPAAVSAAAQAQAQSYFMGGTPSRVDTKMTVAALKFPRGSRSNWHSHGTGQLLMVQEGKALTQERGGAVREVLPSQAWWTAPNIEHWHGAAQDVDLVQLTIYDGAVKWLEPVTDEQYKAAPRK
;
A
#
# COMPACT_ATOMS: atom_id res chain seq x y z
N MET A 1 -30.28 45.59 -26.52
CA MET A 1 -31.51 44.87 -26.09
C MET A 1 -31.16 43.36 -26.07
N THR A 2 -30.82 42.85 -24.92
CA THR A 2 -30.52 41.43 -24.72
C THR A 2 -31.42 40.89 -23.62
N SER A 3 -32.40 40.09 -24.04
CA SER A 3 -33.38 39.42 -23.20
C SER A 3 -32.72 38.26 -22.42
N ARG A 4 -32.73 38.34 -21.09
CA ARG A 4 -32.39 37.20 -20.21
C ARG A 4 -33.67 36.42 -19.91
N LYS A 5 -33.69 35.14 -20.25
CA LYS A 5 -34.74 34.20 -19.85
C LYS A 5 -34.56 33.78 -18.40
N PRO A 6 -35.62 33.65 -17.59
CA PRO A 6 -35.53 33.15 -16.22
C PRO A 6 -35.40 31.61 -16.19
N LEU A 7 -34.54 31.13 -15.30
CA LEU A 7 -34.42 29.71 -14.97
C LEU A 7 -35.63 29.25 -14.14
N SER A 8 -36.38 28.31 -14.67
CA SER A 8 -37.48 27.65 -13.98
C SER A 8 -36.98 26.79 -12.80
N ARG A 9 -37.51 27.07 -11.62
CA ARG A 9 -37.35 26.24 -10.42
C ARG A 9 -38.23 24.99 -10.60
N VAL A 10 -37.59 23.83 -10.67
CA VAL A 10 -38.27 22.54 -10.55
C VAL A 10 -38.49 22.25 -9.07
N ALA A 11 -39.73 22.29 -8.64
CA ALA A 11 -40.13 21.83 -7.31
C ALA A 11 -40.23 20.28 -7.37
N LEU A 12 -39.40 19.59 -6.63
CA LEU A 12 -39.49 18.13 -6.46
C LEU A 12 -40.39 17.86 -5.24
N ALA A 13 -41.58 17.34 -5.51
CA ALA A 13 -42.54 16.92 -4.48
C ALA A 13 -42.01 15.68 -3.78
N GLY A 14 -41.81 15.74 -2.45
CA GLY A 14 -41.40 14.62 -1.62
C GLY A 14 -42.56 13.68 -1.37
N PHE A 15 -42.36 12.40 -1.61
CA PHE A 15 -43.21 11.32 -1.09
C PHE A 15 -42.70 10.91 0.30
N ILE A 16 -43.58 11.06 1.30
CA ILE A 16 -43.35 10.59 2.67
C ILE A 16 -43.85 9.15 2.73
N PHE A 17 -42.95 8.18 2.92
CA PHE A 17 -43.28 6.85 3.42
C PHE A 17 -42.45 6.54 4.68
N GLY A 18 -43.17 6.10 5.67
CA GLY A 18 -42.89 5.70 7.02
C GLY A 18 -41.48 5.37 7.49
N GLY A 19 -41.11 5.97 8.63
CA GLY A 19 -40.39 5.35 9.72
C GLY A 19 -38.92 4.96 9.48
N GLY A 20 -38.06 5.95 9.25
CA GLY A 20 -36.64 5.79 9.36
C GLY A 20 -36.00 7.16 9.12
N ALA A 21 -35.47 7.76 10.16
CA ALA A 21 -34.75 9.03 10.02
C ALA A 21 -33.50 8.81 9.16
N VAL A 22 -33.63 9.00 7.86
CA VAL A 22 -32.47 9.16 6.96
C VAL A 22 -31.90 10.54 7.23
N LEU A 23 -30.90 10.58 8.09
CA LEU A 23 -30.12 11.79 8.33
C LEU A 23 -29.34 12.08 7.04
N TRP A 24 -29.79 13.02 6.24
CA TRP A 24 -29.02 13.55 5.12
C TRP A 24 -27.82 14.32 5.69
N ILE A 25 -26.65 13.68 5.71
CA ILE A 25 -25.39 14.37 6.01
C ILE A 25 -25.00 15.17 4.76
N ILE A 26 -25.65 16.31 4.56
CA ILE A 26 -25.21 17.28 3.55
C ILE A 26 -24.15 18.15 4.21
N GLY A 27 -22.89 17.97 3.80
CA GLY A 27 -21.84 18.94 4.05
C GLY A 27 -20.98 18.76 5.31
N GLN A 28 -20.81 17.57 5.81
CA GLN A 28 -19.79 17.30 6.83
C GLN A 28 -18.46 16.97 6.13
N GLY A 29 -17.51 17.91 6.16
CA GLY A 29 -16.16 17.73 5.63
C GLY A 29 -15.39 16.60 6.31
N PRO A 30 -14.14 16.32 5.85
CA PRO A 30 -13.33 15.19 6.34
C PRO A 30 -13.13 15.13 7.86
N ALA A 31 -13.26 16.28 8.56
CA ALA A 31 -13.12 16.35 10.02
C ALA A 31 -14.29 15.69 10.79
N ALA A 32 -15.52 15.74 10.26
CA ALA A 32 -16.68 15.13 10.95
C ALA A 32 -16.73 13.61 10.81
N VAL A 33 -16.27 13.08 9.66
CA VAL A 33 -16.10 11.63 9.47
C VAL A 33 -15.01 11.09 10.41
N SER A 34 -13.94 11.85 10.60
CA SER A 34 -12.86 11.53 11.52
C SER A 34 -13.30 11.48 12.99
N ALA A 35 -14.15 12.41 13.44
CA ALA A 35 -14.64 12.45 14.82
C ALA A 35 -15.58 11.27 15.14
N ALA A 36 -16.47 10.90 14.23
CA ALA A 36 -17.35 9.74 14.40
C ALA A 36 -16.56 8.42 14.41
N ALA A 37 -15.55 8.29 13.53
CA ALA A 37 -14.67 7.13 13.51
C ALA A 37 -13.83 7.03 14.80
N GLN A 38 -13.36 8.14 15.34
CA GLN A 38 -12.63 8.20 16.60
C GLN A 38 -13.51 7.81 17.81
N ALA A 39 -14.75 8.29 17.87
CA ALA A 39 -15.69 7.92 18.94
C ALA A 39 -16.00 6.42 18.94
N GLN A 40 -16.14 5.81 17.76
CA GLN A 40 -16.36 4.37 17.64
C GLN A 40 -15.10 3.57 18.00
N ALA A 41 -13.92 4.02 17.61
CA ALA A 41 -12.66 3.39 17.93
C ALA A 41 -12.41 3.34 19.45
N GLN A 42 -12.85 4.35 20.19
CA GLN A 42 -12.66 4.45 21.65
C GLN A 42 -13.30 3.28 22.40
N SER A 43 -14.35 2.66 21.87
CA SER A 43 -15.02 1.53 22.49
C SER A 43 -14.24 0.21 22.39
N TYR A 44 -13.22 0.13 21.54
CA TYR A 44 -12.44 -1.07 21.29
C TYR A 44 -11.03 -1.06 21.93
N PHE A 45 -10.65 0.05 22.57
CA PHE A 45 -9.33 0.18 23.18
C PHE A 45 -9.44 0.44 24.68
N MET A 46 -8.63 -0.28 25.48
CA MET A 46 -8.49 -0.07 26.92
C MET A 46 -7.25 0.76 27.22
N GLY A 47 -7.35 1.66 28.18
CA GLY A 47 -6.22 2.50 28.62
C GLY A 47 -5.95 3.76 27.78
N GLY A 48 -6.63 3.90 26.66
CA GLY A 48 -6.55 5.07 25.78
C GLY A 48 -6.82 4.76 24.31
N THR A 49 -7.33 5.75 23.57
CA THR A 49 -7.56 5.60 22.15
C THR A 49 -6.29 5.96 21.36
N PRO A 50 -5.78 5.09 20.48
CA PRO A 50 -4.64 5.44 19.64
C PRO A 50 -5.01 6.57 18.68
N SER A 51 -4.09 7.49 18.47
CA SER A 51 -4.20 8.52 17.46
C SER A 51 -3.59 8.04 16.14
N ARG A 52 -4.15 8.51 15.03
CA ARG A 52 -3.56 8.29 13.71
C ARG A 52 -2.33 9.17 13.53
N VAL A 53 -1.27 8.58 13.02
CA VAL A 53 -0.08 9.32 12.56
C VAL A 53 -0.11 9.36 11.03
N ASP A 54 0.06 10.55 10.46
CA ASP A 54 0.17 10.69 9.01
C ASP A 54 1.52 10.13 8.53
N THR A 55 1.46 9.21 7.58
CA THR A 55 2.63 8.59 6.95
C THR A 55 2.49 8.64 5.44
N LYS A 56 3.61 8.55 4.74
CA LYS A 56 3.66 8.32 3.28
C LYS A 56 3.82 6.83 2.97
N MET A 57 3.27 5.99 3.81
CA MET A 57 3.43 4.55 3.74
C MET A 57 2.77 3.97 2.50
N THR A 58 3.52 3.23 1.73
CA THR A 58 3.04 2.37 0.63
C THR A 58 2.85 0.96 1.15
N VAL A 59 1.66 0.42 0.94
CA VAL A 59 1.34 -0.99 1.17
C VAL A 59 0.72 -1.52 -0.12
N ALA A 60 1.38 -2.46 -0.78
CA ALA A 60 0.91 -3.02 -2.05
C ALA A 60 1.24 -4.50 -2.17
N ALA A 61 0.33 -5.27 -2.77
CA ALA A 61 0.63 -6.60 -3.25
C ALA A 61 1.14 -6.49 -4.71
N LEU A 62 2.33 -7.02 -4.96
CA LEU A 62 2.97 -7.02 -6.27
C LEU A 62 3.06 -8.44 -6.80
N LYS A 63 2.61 -8.65 -8.04
CA LYS A 63 2.80 -9.91 -8.76
C LYS A 63 3.99 -9.76 -9.72
N PHE A 64 4.98 -10.60 -9.54
CA PHE A 64 6.14 -10.74 -10.43
C PHE A 64 5.99 -12.01 -11.25
N PRO A 65 5.97 -11.95 -12.58
CA PRO A 65 6.15 -13.14 -13.40
C PRO A 65 7.47 -13.84 -13.07
N ARG A 66 7.50 -15.17 -13.16
CA ARG A 66 8.75 -15.93 -13.00
C ARG A 66 9.87 -15.34 -13.84
N GLY A 67 11.06 -15.28 -13.29
CA GLY A 67 12.23 -14.70 -13.94
C GLY A 67 12.31 -13.19 -13.91
N SER A 68 11.28 -12.46 -13.44
CA SER A 68 11.29 -11.00 -13.36
C SER A 68 11.80 -10.52 -11.99
N ARG A 69 12.44 -9.36 -12.00
CA ARG A 69 13.03 -8.73 -10.82
C ARG A 69 13.03 -7.21 -10.93
N SER A 70 13.15 -6.54 -9.80
CA SER A 70 13.39 -5.10 -9.75
C SER A 70 14.82 -4.76 -10.20
N ASN A 71 15.07 -3.50 -10.51
CA ASN A 71 16.42 -2.95 -10.47
C ASN A 71 16.94 -2.92 -9.03
N TRP A 72 18.23 -2.68 -8.85
CA TRP A 72 18.78 -2.25 -7.57
C TRP A 72 18.06 -0.99 -7.13
N HIS A 73 17.75 -0.88 -5.84
CA HIS A 73 17.09 0.29 -5.26
C HIS A 73 17.30 0.35 -3.75
N SER A 74 16.94 1.46 -3.15
CA SER A 74 16.93 1.62 -1.69
C SER A 74 15.74 2.48 -1.24
N HIS A 75 15.40 2.35 0.05
CA HIS A 75 14.37 3.12 0.73
C HIS A 75 14.98 3.87 1.91
N GLY A 76 14.66 5.16 2.06
CA GLY A 76 15.17 5.97 3.16
C GLY A 76 14.74 5.49 4.55
N THR A 77 13.61 4.79 4.63
CA THR A 77 13.02 4.27 5.87
C THR A 77 13.15 2.74 6.01
N GLY A 78 13.73 2.08 5.02
CA GLY A 78 13.75 0.61 4.91
C GLY A 78 12.49 0.05 4.25
N GLN A 79 12.47 -1.27 4.05
CA GLN A 79 11.37 -1.97 3.39
C GLN A 79 11.11 -3.32 4.07
N LEU A 80 9.84 -3.61 4.35
CA LEU A 80 9.38 -4.94 4.73
C LEU A 80 8.75 -5.62 3.51
N LEU A 81 9.16 -6.85 3.25
CA LEU A 81 8.61 -7.71 2.22
C LEU A 81 8.11 -9.02 2.83
N MET A 82 6.95 -9.51 2.34
CA MET A 82 6.36 -10.77 2.78
C MET A 82 5.91 -11.55 1.56
N VAL A 83 6.36 -12.80 1.43
CA VAL A 83 5.92 -13.67 0.33
C VAL A 83 4.54 -14.24 0.66
N GLN A 84 3.59 -14.04 -0.24
CA GLN A 84 2.25 -14.59 -0.16
C GLN A 84 2.14 -15.88 -0.97
N GLU A 85 2.65 -15.88 -2.20
CA GLU A 85 2.62 -17.04 -3.11
C GLU A 85 3.93 -17.13 -3.89
N GLY A 86 4.33 -18.34 -4.25
CA GLY A 86 5.52 -18.60 -5.06
C GLY A 86 6.81 -18.54 -4.29
N LYS A 87 7.85 -17.94 -4.87
CA LYS A 87 9.19 -17.91 -4.31
C LYS A 87 9.88 -16.60 -4.70
N ALA A 88 10.35 -15.85 -3.71
CA ALA A 88 11.13 -14.66 -3.94
C ALA A 88 12.63 -14.94 -3.90
N LEU A 89 13.37 -14.23 -4.75
CA LEU A 89 14.82 -14.04 -4.62
C LEU A 89 15.08 -12.59 -4.24
N THR A 90 16.07 -12.37 -3.38
CA THR A 90 16.49 -11.05 -2.97
C THR A 90 17.98 -11.03 -2.66
N GLN A 91 18.59 -9.85 -2.77
CA GLN A 91 19.99 -9.65 -2.41
C GLN A 91 20.18 -8.20 -1.92
N GLU A 92 20.87 -8.05 -0.82
CA GLU A 92 21.48 -6.78 -0.41
C GLU A 92 22.85 -6.63 -1.08
N ARG A 93 23.24 -5.41 -1.41
CA ARG A 93 24.51 -5.14 -2.11
C ARG A 93 25.69 -5.70 -1.32
N GLY A 94 26.52 -6.50 -2.00
CA GLY A 94 27.65 -7.20 -1.39
C GLY A 94 27.31 -8.46 -0.60
N GLY A 95 26.03 -8.75 -0.40
CA GLY A 95 25.56 -9.96 0.25
C GLY A 95 25.30 -11.11 -0.71
N ALA A 96 24.88 -12.25 -0.17
CA ALA A 96 24.44 -13.39 -0.95
C ALA A 96 22.99 -13.25 -1.40
N VAL A 97 22.64 -13.85 -2.54
CA VAL A 97 21.23 -14.05 -2.91
C VAL A 97 20.57 -14.93 -1.86
N ARG A 98 19.37 -14.58 -1.45
CA ARG A 98 18.52 -15.34 -0.52
C ARG A 98 17.23 -15.73 -1.19
N GLU A 99 16.74 -16.91 -0.87
CA GLU A 99 15.40 -17.38 -1.21
C GLU A 99 14.46 -17.11 -0.03
N VAL A 100 13.25 -16.62 -0.33
CA VAL A 100 12.20 -16.36 0.66
C VAL A 100 10.94 -17.07 0.19
N LEU A 101 10.34 -17.88 1.06
CA LEU A 101 9.20 -18.73 0.79
C LEU A 101 7.88 -18.15 1.36
N PRO A 102 6.72 -18.68 0.98
CA PRO A 102 5.43 -18.23 1.51
C PRO A 102 5.40 -18.23 3.04
N SER A 103 4.71 -17.24 3.60
CA SER A 103 4.64 -16.95 5.03
C SER A 103 5.94 -16.41 5.65
N GLN A 104 7.00 -16.30 4.89
CA GLN A 104 8.23 -15.64 5.33
C GLN A 104 8.22 -14.17 4.97
N ALA A 105 8.86 -13.39 5.83
CA ALA A 105 9.08 -11.97 5.63
C ALA A 105 10.56 -11.64 5.86
N TRP A 106 10.99 -10.54 5.25
CA TRP A 106 12.32 -10.01 5.53
C TRP A 106 12.30 -8.49 5.52
N TRP A 107 13.18 -7.92 6.34
CA TRP A 107 13.39 -6.50 6.46
C TRP A 107 14.72 -6.11 5.83
N THR A 108 14.68 -5.10 4.95
CA THR A 108 15.87 -4.40 4.47
C THR A 108 15.96 -3.06 5.19
N ALA A 109 17.10 -2.81 5.83
CA ALA A 109 17.29 -1.60 6.64
C ALA A 109 17.31 -0.32 5.78
N PRO A 110 17.11 0.87 6.39
CA PRO A 110 17.17 2.14 5.68
C PRO A 110 18.46 2.32 4.88
N ASN A 111 18.29 2.81 3.64
CA ASN A 111 19.37 3.11 2.68
C ASN A 111 20.20 1.91 2.21
N ILE A 112 19.87 0.68 2.60
CA ILE A 112 20.52 -0.51 2.05
C ILE A 112 20.05 -0.73 0.61
N GLU A 113 21.00 -0.78 -0.32
CA GLU A 113 20.75 -1.10 -1.72
C GLU A 113 20.46 -2.59 -1.85
N HIS A 114 19.34 -2.90 -2.47
CA HIS A 114 18.86 -4.27 -2.64
C HIS A 114 18.03 -4.42 -3.90
N TRP A 115 17.75 -5.65 -4.25
CA TRP A 115 16.75 -6.02 -5.25
C TRP A 115 15.92 -7.19 -4.76
N HIS A 116 14.74 -7.36 -5.35
CA HIS A 116 13.87 -8.51 -5.14
C HIS A 116 13.10 -8.85 -6.40
N GLY A 117 12.63 -10.09 -6.51
CA GLY A 117 11.85 -10.55 -7.64
C GLY A 117 11.44 -12.00 -7.50
N ALA A 118 10.75 -12.53 -8.51
CA ALA A 118 10.36 -13.93 -8.59
C ALA A 118 11.58 -14.83 -8.83
N ALA A 119 11.51 -16.08 -8.40
CA ALA A 119 12.45 -17.11 -8.84
C ALA A 119 12.27 -17.41 -10.33
N GLN A 120 13.21 -18.20 -10.91
CA GLN A 120 13.21 -18.48 -12.34
C GLN A 120 12.08 -19.44 -12.77
N ASP A 121 11.58 -20.23 -11.86
CA ASP A 121 10.69 -21.37 -12.07
C ASP A 121 9.23 -21.12 -11.69
N VAL A 122 8.95 -20.06 -10.88
CA VAL A 122 7.61 -19.80 -10.36
C VAL A 122 7.32 -18.31 -10.26
N ASP A 123 6.06 -17.90 -10.51
CA ASP A 123 5.57 -16.54 -10.25
C ASP A 123 5.61 -16.25 -8.76
N LEU A 124 5.70 -14.96 -8.42
CA LEU A 124 5.72 -14.47 -7.05
C LEU A 124 4.56 -13.51 -6.82
N VAL A 125 3.86 -13.66 -5.71
CA VAL A 125 3.04 -12.60 -5.12
C VAL A 125 3.66 -12.22 -3.78
N GLN A 126 4.03 -10.95 -3.63
CA GLN A 126 4.60 -10.42 -2.39
C GLN A 126 3.88 -9.16 -1.95
N LEU A 127 3.71 -9.01 -0.65
CA LEU A 127 3.34 -7.75 -0.01
C LEU A 127 4.60 -6.92 0.19
N THR A 128 4.55 -5.66 -0.20
CA THR A 128 5.61 -4.67 0.04
C THR A 128 5.09 -3.55 0.94
N ILE A 129 5.90 -3.17 1.92
CA ILE A 129 5.60 -2.09 2.87
C ILE A 129 6.84 -1.22 3.04
N TYR A 130 6.72 0.06 2.73
CA TYR A 130 7.77 1.06 2.94
C TYR A 130 7.16 2.46 3.06
N ASP A 131 7.91 3.41 3.59
CA ASP A 131 7.52 4.82 3.64
C ASP A 131 8.43 5.68 2.76
N GLY A 132 7.86 6.72 2.15
CA GLY A 132 8.59 7.69 1.33
C GLY A 132 8.92 7.22 -0.09
N ALA A 133 9.96 7.84 -0.66
CA ALA A 133 10.37 7.61 -2.05
C ALA A 133 11.32 6.41 -2.20
N VAL A 134 11.30 5.81 -3.38
CA VAL A 134 12.25 4.77 -3.80
C VAL A 134 13.40 5.45 -4.57
N LYS A 135 14.64 5.17 -4.19
CA LYS A 135 15.83 5.54 -4.97
C LYS A 135 16.19 4.38 -5.90
N TRP A 136 15.86 4.53 -7.17
CA TRP A 136 16.19 3.55 -8.20
C TRP A 136 17.64 3.67 -8.64
N LEU A 137 18.26 2.52 -8.90
CA LEU A 137 19.65 2.37 -9.34
C LEU A 137 19.71 1.54 -10.64
N GLU A 138 20.87 0.98 -10.96
CA GLU A 138 21.11 0.20 -12.16
C GLU A 138 20.33 -1.14 -12.19
N PRO A 139 20.11 -1.72 -13.37
CA PRO A 139 19.54 -3.06 -13.51
C PRO A 139 20.40 -4.13 -12.83
N VAL A 140 19.72 -5.15 -12.27
CA VAL A 140 20.36 -6.39 -11.79
C VAL A 140 20.78 -7.22 -13.00
N THR A 141 22.04 -7.59 -13.08
CA THR A 141 22.54 -8.43 -14.18
C THR A 141 22.01 -9.86 -14.08
N ASP A 142 22.10 -10.58 -15.19
CA ASP A 142 21.70 -11.99 -15.21
C ASP A 142 22.60 -12.87 -14.31
N GLU A 143 23.89 -12.55 -14.22
CA GLU A 143 24.83 -13.23 -13.35
C GLU A 143 24.47 -13.05 -11.88
N GLN A 144 24.12 -11.81 -11.48
CA GLN A 144 23.67 -11.51 -10.12
C GLN A 144 22.38 -12.26 -9.78
N TYR A 145 21.41 -12.21 -10.70
CA TYR A 145 20.10 -12.84 -10.50
C TYR A 145 20.18 -14.38 -10.47
N LYS A 146 21.04 -14.97 -11.28
CA LYS A 146 21.23 -16.44 -11.38
C LYS A 146 22.22 -17.00 -10.35
N ALA A 147 22.85 -16.12 -9.55
CA ALA A 147 23.70 -16.58 -8.46
C ALA A 147 22.90 -17.48 -7.51
N ALA A 148 23.45 -18.66 -7.19
CA ALA A 148 22.74 -19.60 -6.33
C ALA A 148 22.50 -19.00 -4.94
N PRO A 149 21.28 -19.11 -4.40
CA PRO A 149 21.00 -18.72 -3.03
C PRO A 149 21.92 -19.48 -2.06
N ARG A 150 22.52 -18.79 -1.12
CA ARG A 150 23.23 -19.46 -0.02
C ARG A 150 22.19 -19.96 1.00
N LYS A 151 22.29 -21.25 1.31
CA LYS A 151 21.49 -21.89 2.37
C LYS A 151 21.97 -21.45 3.74
#